data_12e8e682705f073f46e94f36ec165b56
#
_entry.id   12e8e682705f073f46e94f36ec165b56
#
_cell.length_a   1.000
_cell.length_b   1.000
_cell.length_c   1.000
_cell.angle_alpha   90.00
_cell.angle_beta   90.00
_cell.angle_gamma   90.00
#
_symmetry.space_group_name_H-M   'P 1'
#
loop_
_entity.id
_entity.type
_entity.pdbx_description
1 polymer ?
#
loop_
_entity_poly.entity_id
_entity_poly.type
_entity_poly.pdbx_seq_one_letter_code
_entity_poly.pdbx_strand_id
1 'polypeptide(L)'
;MEIQIFKTLQELNQSFTEWLQEILNKKESITIALSGGSTPKSLFDFWSDLPEGEIDWTKIKFFWGDERCVPPTDSESNYKMTKEHLFDKINIPQDNIFRIKGENNPENEAEVYGDLLNQEIKVVNGVPAFDIVILGMGDDGHTASIFPHEIELWNSNNNCVAATHPETGQKRVSLTGKVINAANNVVFLVTGENKADKIREIIEHPEESEKKYPAALVQPESGNLFWFLDKKAADEIVGDG
;
A
#
# COMPACT_ATOMS: atom_id res chain seq x y z
N MET A 1 4.06 5.05 15.90
CA MET A 1 4.74 5.24 14.61
C MET A 1 6.20 4.88 14.78
N GLU A 2 6.75 4.09 13.86
CA GLU A 2 8.15 3.66 13.84
C GLU A 2 8.76 4.03 12.47
N ILE A 3 9.96 4.62 12.47
CA ILE A 3 10.67 5.01 11.24
C ILE A 3 11.96 4.20 11.16
N GLN A 4 12.16 3.50 10.04
CA GLN A 4 13.36 2.73 9.74
C GLN A 4 14.01 3.28 8.47
N ILE A 5 15.30 3.60 8.55
CA ILE A 5 16.06 4.25 7.47
C ILE A 5 17.17 3.32 7.00
N PHE A 6 17.20 3.07 5.69
CA PHE A 6 18.10 2.13 5.05
C PHE A 6 19.06 2.82 4.08
N LYS A 7 20.28 2.30 3.98
CA LYS A 7 21.30 2.83 3.06
C LYS A 7 20.99 2.50 1.61
N THR A 8 20.39 1.33 1.39
CA THR A 8 20.10 0.81 0.06
C THR A 8 18.70 0.23 0.01
N LEU A 9 18.14 0.16 -1.21
CA LEU A 9 16.85 -0.47 -1.46
C LEU A 9 16.89 -1.98 -1.15
N GLN A 10 18.06 -2.62 -1.31
CA GLN A 10 18.24 -4.01 -0.94
C GLN A 10 18.12 -4.23 0.58
N GLU A 11 18.74 -3.38 1.40
CA GLU A 11 18.60 -3.44 2.86
C GLU A 11 17.15 -3.21 3.30
N LEU A 12 16.44 -2.27 2.65
CA LEU A 12 15.02 -2.02 2.90
C LEU A 12 14.18 -3.27 2.58
N ASN A 13 14.35 -3.86 1.40
CA ASN A 13 13.62 -5.03 0.97
C ASN A 13 13.90 -6.23 1.90
N GLN A 14 15.14 -6.43 2.30
CA GLN A 14 15.54 -7.49 3.24
C GLN A 14 14.85 -7.30 4.59
N SER A 15 14.94 -6.11 5.18
CA SER A 15 14.36 -5.82 6.49
C SER A 15 12.83 -5.95 6.48
N PHE A 16 12.16 -5.46 5.41
CA PHE A 16 10.72 -5.63 5.27
C PHE A 16 10.36 -7.13 5.16
N THR A 17 11.15 -7.91 4.44
CA THR A 17 10.92 -9.35 4.29
C THR A 17 11.07 -10.11 5.60
N GLU A 18 12.10 -9.80 6.39
CA GLU A 18 12.30 -10.37 7.73
C GLU A 18 11.12 -10.03 8.66
N TRP A 19 10.67 -8.79 8.65
CA TRP A 19 9.50 -8.35 9.39
C TRP A 19 8.21 -9.09 8.93
N LEU A 20 8.02 -9.30 7.63
CA LEU A 20 6.90 -10.09 7.10
C LEU A 20 6.97 -11.55 7.56
N GLN A 21 8.15 -12.17 7.53
CA GLN A 21 8.36 -13.55 7.99
C GLN A 21 8.02 -13.70 9.49
N GLU A 22 8.35 -12.71 10.32
CA GLU A 22 7.96 -12.73 11.74
C GLU A 22 6.44 -12.75 11.94
N ILE A 23 5.69 -12.04 11.09
CA ILE A 23 4.22 -12.06 11.12
C ILE A 23 3.69 -13.40 10.65
N LEU A 24 4.21 -13.93 9.53
CA LEU A 24 3.81 -15.22 8.97
C LEU A 24 4.06 -16.39 9.93
N ASN A 25 5.11 -16.33 10.72
CA ASN A 25 5.42 -17.34 11.72
C ASN A 25 4.42 -17.38 12.88
N LYS A 26 3.68 -16.29 13.11
CA LYS A 26 2.69 -16.16 14.21
C LYS A 26 1.25 -16.42 13.76
N LYS A 27 1.00 -16.57 12.44
CA LYS A 27 -0.34 -16.68 11.86
C LYS A 27 -0.43 -17.85 10.89
N GLU A 28 -1.63 -18.44 10.79
CA GLU A 28 -1.91 -19.47 9.80
C GLU A 28 -2.06 -18.89 8.39
N SER A 29 -2.64 -17.70 8.29
CA SER A 29 -2.75 -16.93 7.05
C SER A 29 -2.82 -15.44 7.35
N ILE A 30 -2.45 -14.62 6.36
CA ILE A 30 -2.52 -13.16 6.42
C ILE A 30 -3.13 -12.58 5.15
N THR A 31 -3.65 -11.38 5.28
CA THR A 31 -4.15 -10.56 4.17
C THR A 31 -3.26 -9.33 3.97
N ILE A 32 -2.80 -9.11 2.75
CA ILE A 32 -1.94 -7.97 2.40
C ILE A 32 -2.58 -7.16 1.28
N ALA A 33 -2.74 -5.86 1.47
CA ALA A 33 -3.02 -4.92 0.39
C ALA A 33 -1.70 -4.39 -0.17
N LEU A 34 -1.48 -4.62 -1.46
CA LEU A 34 -0.28 -4.20 -2.20
C LEU A 34 -0.44 -2.78 -2.76
N SER A 35 0.68 -2.15 -3.07
CA SER A 35 0.77 -0.86 -3.75
C SER A 35 1.51 -0.99 -5.09
N GLY A 36 1.28 -0.06 -5.99
CA GLY A 36 2.07 0.12 -7.21
C GLY A 36 3.30 1.00 -6.99
N GLY A 37 4.06 1.22 -8.05
CA GLY A 37 5.23 2.09 -8.06
C GLY A 37 6.57 1.36 -8.00
N SER A 38 7.66 2.13 -8.09
CA SER A 38 9.02 1.59 -8.24
C SER A 38 9.53 0.89 -6.99
N THR A 39 9.17 1.37 -5.81
CA THR A 39 9.62 0.78 -4.53
C THR A 39 8.96 -0.59 -4.30
N PRO A 40 7.63 -0.76 -4.37
CA PRO A 40 7.01 -2.08 -4.34
C PRO A 40 7.49 -3.01 -5.45
N LYS A 41 7.70 -2.51 -6.67
CA LYS A 41 8.27 -3.30 -7.76
C LYS A 41 9.61 -3.93 -7.37
N SER A 42 10.51 -3.14 -6.77
CA SER A 42 11.80 -3.64 -6.30
C SER A 42 11.66 -4.70 -5.20
N LEU A 43 10.69 -4.55 -4.32
CA LEU A 43 10.37 -5.56 -3.30
C LEU A 43 9.87 -6.86 -3.96
N PHE A 44 9.03 -6.77 -4.99
CA PHE A 44 8.53 -7.94 -5.71
C PHE A 44 9.65 -8.67 -6.46
N ASP A 45 10.55 -7.95 -7.12
CA ASP A 45 11.74 -8.52 -7.74
C ASP A 45 12.61 -9.23 -6.68
N PHE A 46 12.85 -8.58 -5.53
CA PHE A 46 13.59 -9.16 -4.41
C PHE A 46 12.92 -10.45 -3.90
N TRP A 47 11.61 -10.46 -3.70
CA TRP A 47 10.87 -11.64 -3.27
C TRP A 47 10.90 -12.78 -4.28
N SER A 48 10.86 -12.46 -5.58
CA SER A 48 10.90 -13.44 -6.65
C SER A 48 12.27 -14.13 -6.79
N ASP A 49 13.33 -13.50 -6.29
CA ASP A 49 14.71 -14.01 -6.31
C ASP A 49 15.09 -14.78 -5.03
N LEU A 50 14.18 -14.81 -4.02
CA LEU A 50 14.41 -15.57 -2.79
C LEU A 50 14.42 -17.09 -3.07
N PRO A 51 15.20 -17.87 -2.30
CA PRO A 51 15.14 -19.32 -2.36
C PRO A 51 13.72 -19.86 -2.14
N GLU A 52 13.39 -20.94 -2.84
CA GLU A 52 12.09 -21.61 -2.66
C GLU A 52 11.89 -22.04 -1.20
N GLY A 53 10.71 -21.70 -0.65
CA GLY A 53 10.35 -22.01 0.73
C GLY A 53 10.76 -20.95 1.76
N GLU A 54 11.46 -19.89 1.35
CA GLU A 54 11.83 -18.78 2.25
C GLU A 54 10.60 -18.01 2.72
N ILE A 55 9.59 -17.88 1.86
CA ILE A 55 8.26 -17.37 2.21
C ILE A 55 7.22 -18.42 1.80
N ASP A 56 6.34 -18.76 2.72
CA ASP A 56 5.17 -19.62 2.43
C ASP A 56 4.06 -18.77 1.81
N TRP A 57 4.08 -18.64 0.49
CA TRP A 57 3.11 -17.86 -0.28
C TRP A 57 1.69 -18.38 -0.16
N THR A 58 1.48 -19.65 0.22
CA THR A 58 0.14 -20.22 0.40
C THR A 58 -0.60 -19.62 1.58
N LYS A 59 0.12 -19.02 2.52
CA LYS A 59 -0.42 -18.32 3.68
C LYS A 59 -0.87 -16.90 3.40
N ILE A 60 -0.58 -16.35 2.22
CA ILE A 60 -0.83 -14.93 1.93
C ILE A 60 -1.99 -14.80 0.94
N LYS A 61 -3.00 -14.03 1.31
CA LYS A 61 -4.02 -13.51 0.41
C LYS A 61 -3.65 -12.10 -0.03
N PHE A 62 -3.51 -11.89 -1.34
CA PHE A 62 -3.09 -10.63 -1.93
C PHE A 62 -4.27 -9.83 -2.45
N PHE A 63 -4.31 -8.58 -2.07
CA PHE A 63 -5.24 -7.53 -2.47
C PHE A 63 -4.45 -6.31 -2.94
N TRP A 64 -5.14 -5.26 -3.39
CA TRP A 64 -4.52 -3.98 -3.74
C TRP A 64 -5.14 -2.82 -2.97
N GLY A 65 -4.31 -1.86 -2.59
CA GLY A 65 -4.74 -0.61 -1.97
C GLY A 65 -5.38 0.34 -2.96
N ASP A 66 -4.94 0.28 -4.21
CA ASP A 66 -5.50 1.02 -5.34
C ASP A 66 -5.16 0.35 -6.67
N GLU A 67 -5.89 0.70 -7.71
CA GLU A 67 -5.60 0.28 -9.09
C GLU A 67 -6.01 1.38 -10.06
N ARG A 68 -5.29 1.42 -11.18
CA ARG A 68 -5.61 2.26 -12.33
C ARG A 68 -6.76 1.63 -13.10
N CYS A 69 -7.73 2.46 -13.51
CA CYS A 69 -8.87 1.98 -14.30
C CYS A 69 -8.45 1.74 -15.75
N VAL A 70 -7.68 0.68 -15.94
CA VAL A 70 -7.15 0.18 -17.20
C VAL A 70 -7.28 -1.35 -17.24
N PRO A 71 -7.20 -1.98 -18.43
CA PRO A 71 -7.15 -3.44 -18.52
C PRO A 71 -5.98 -4.05 -17.72
N PRO A 72 -6.11 -5.29 -17.23
CA PRO A 72 -5.06 -5.95 -16.43
C PRO A 72 -3.79 -6.30 -17.23
N THR A 73 -3.79 -6.03 -18.51
CA THR A 73 -2.64 -6.18 -19.42
C THR A 73 -1.98 -4.86 -19.78
N ASP A 74 -2.55 -3.74 -19.33
CA ASP A 74 -2.02 -2.40 -19.58
C ASP A 74 -0.73 -2.16 -18.76
N SER A 75 0.21 -1.40 -19.31
CA SER A 75 1.48 -1.08 -18.66
C SER A 75 1.33 -0.27 -17.37
N GLU A 76 0.21 0.43 -17.19
CA GLU A 76 -0.08 1.20 -15.99
C GLU A 76 -0.78 0.38 -14.89
N SER A 77 -1.20 -0.87 -15.16
CA SER A 77 -1.86 -1.72 -14.15
C SER A 77 -0.91 -2.13 -13.05
N ASN A 78 -1.31 -1.88 -11.79
CA ASN A 78 -0.61 -2.35 -10.61
C ASN A 78 -0.63 -3.88 -10.53
N TYR A 79 -1.75 -4.51 -10.92
CA TYR A 79 -1.86 -5.96 -10.99
C TYR A 79 -0.88 -6.56 -11.99
N LYS A 80 -0.79 -5.98 -13.22
CA LYS A 80 0.18 -6.44 -14.22
C LYS A 80 1.60 -6.40 -13.68
N MET A 81 2.00 -5.27 -13.08
CA MET A 81 3.32 -5.12 -12.49
C MET A 81 3.59 -6.21 -11.45
N THR A 82 2.64 -6.44 -10.53
CA THR A 82 2.80 -7.49 -9.50
C THR A 82 2.89 -8.88 -10.14
N LYS A 83 2.06 -9.14 -11.16
CA LYS A 83 2.08 -10.42 -11.87
C LYS A 83 3.43 -10.70 -12.52
N GLU A 84 3.96 -9.76 -13.29
CA GLU A 84 5.22 -9.91 -14.03
C GLU A 84 6.44 -9.98 -13.09
N HIS A 85 6.43 -9.24 -11.99
CA HIS A 85 7.57 -9.12 -11.08
C HIS A 85 7.54 -10.12 -9.92
N LEU A 86 6.38 -10.73 -9.62
CA LEU A 86 6.23 -11.67 -8.52
C LEU A 86 5.46 -12.94 -8.93
N PHE A 87 4.16 -12.84 -9.25
CA PHE A 87 3.29 -14.01 -9.33
C PHE A 87 3.64 -15.01 -10.41
N ASP A 88 4.21 -14.56 -11.53
CA ASP A 88 4.68 -15.45 -12.60
C ASP A 88 5.97 -16.22 -12.23
N LYS A 89 6.60 -15.87 -11.12
CA LYS A 89 7.89 -16.40 -10.68
C LYS A 89 7.82 -17.22 -9.38
N ILE A 90 6.70 -17.15 -8.67
CA ILE A 90 6.48 -17.85 -7.39
C ILE A 90 5.31 -18.83 -7.50
N ASN A 91 5.28 -19.79 -6.59
CA ASN A 91 4.17 -20.74 -6.50
C ASN A 91 3.10 -20.18 -5.54
N ILE A 92 2.10 -19.49 -6.10
CA ILE A 92 0.96 -18.93 -5.36
C ILE A 92 -0.36 -19.51 -5.87
N PRO A 93 -1.29 -19.95 -4.98
CA PRO A 93 -2.64 -20.32 -5.39
C PRO A 93 -3.39 -19.14 -6.00
N GLN A 94 -4.01 -19.36 -7.17
CA GLN A 94 -4.77 -18.30 -7.86
C GLN A 94 -5.94 -17.77 -7.01
N ASP A 95 -6.52 -18.62 -6.16
CA ASP A 95 -7.60 -18.26 -5.23
C ASP A 95 -7.13 -17.33 -4.09
N ASN A 96 -5.83 -17.08 -3.98
CA ASN A 96 -5.26 -16.13 -3.04
C ASN A 96 -5.02 -14.74 -3.65
N ILE A 97 -5.41 -14.51 -4.91
CA ILE A 97 -5.18 -13.26 -5.64
C ILE A 97 -6.52 -12.56 -5.90
N PHE A 98 -6.75 -11.44 -5.24
CA PHE A 98 -7.99 -10.66 -5.27
C PHE A 98 -7.72 -9.27 -5.87
N ARG A 99 -7.69 -9.18 -7.21
CA ARG A 99 -7.40 -7.92 -7.90
C ARG A 99 -8.61 -6.99 -8.01
N ILE A 100 -8.35 -5.69 -8.04
CA ILE A 100 -9.31 -4.69 -8.51
C ILE A 100 -9.43 -4.82 -10.03
N LYS A 101 -10.64 -4.90 -10.57
CA LYS A 101 -10.89 -5.03 -12.00
C LYS A 101 -10.96 -3.65 -12.66
N GLY A 102 -9.80 -3.04 -12.92
CA GLY A 102 -9.68 -1.70 -13.48
C GLY A 102 -10.33 -1.51 -14.86
N GLU A 103 -10.63 -2.61 -15.56
CA GLU A 103 -11.38 -2.62 -16.83
C GLU A 103 -12.87 -2.36 -16.68
N ASN A 104 -13.41 -2.43 -15.45
CA ASN A 104 -14.81 -2.17 -15.15
C ASN A 104 -15.09 -0.66 -14.99
N ASN A 105 -16.39 -0.29 -14.95
CA ASN A 105 -16.76 1.06 -14.54
C ASN A 105 -16.22 1.36 -13.13
N PRO A 106 -15.52 2.48 -12.91
CA PRO A 106 -14.81 2.76 -11.65
C PRO A 106 -15.70 2.76 -10.41
N GLU A 107 -16.87 3.37 -10.49
CA GLU A 107 -17.81 3.48 -9.37
C GLU A 107 -18.39 2.11 -9.00
N ASN A 108 -18.77 1.33 -10.01
CA ASN A 108 -19.28 -0.04 -9.80
C ASN A 108 -18.18 -0.95 -9.24
N GLU A 109 -16.96 -0.85 -9.76
CA GLU A 109 -15.86 -1.67 -9.26
C GLU A 109 -15.49 -1.33 -7.82
N ALA A 110 -15.53 -0.05 -7.44
CA ALA A 110 -15.31 0.38 -6.06
C ALA A 110 -16.32 -0.27 -5.11
N GLU A 111 -17.60 -0.37 -5.49
CA GLU A 111 -18.63 -1.04 -4.71
C GLU A 111 -18.37 -2.55 -4.65
N VAL A 112 -18.17 -3.20 -5.79
CA VAL A 112 -17.94 -4.65 -5.90
C VAL A 112 -16.69 -5.07 -5.14
N TYR A 113 -15.60 -4.33 -5.27
CA TYR A 113 -14.36 -4.62 -4.54
C TYR A 113 -14.52 -4.38 -3.04
N GLY A 114 -15.22 -3.32 -2.65
CA GLY A 114 -15.57 -3.05 -1.25
C GLY A 114 -16.37 -4.18 -0.60
N ASP A 115 -17.30 -4.79 -1.33
CA ASP A 115 -18.06 -5.96 -0.87
C ASP A 115 -17.19 -7.23 -0.81
N LEU A 116 -16.28 -7.41 -1.78
CA LEU A 116 -15.31 -8.49 -1.77
C LEU A 116 -14.44 -8.45 -0.50
N LEU A 117 -13.98 -7.26 -0.11
CA LEU A 117 -13.20 -7.10 1.13
C LEU A 117 -13.97 -7.57 2.36
N ASN A 118 -15.28 -7.26 2.45
CA ASN A 118 -16.13 -7.73 3.57
C ASN A 118 -16.30 -9.25 3.59
N GLN A 119 -16.21 -9.92 2.44
CA GLN A 119 -16.35 -11.38 2.32
C GLN A 119 -15.06 -12.12 2.64
N GLU A 120 -13.92 -11.59 2.23
CA GLU A 120 -12.63 -12.28 2.24
C GLU A 120 -11.73 -11.88 3.42
N ILE A 121 -12.00 -10.74 4.06
CA ILE A 121 -11.20 -10.19 5.14
C ILE A 121 -12.01 -10.18 6.43
N LYS A 122 -11.34 -10.44 7.55
CA LYS A 122 -11.98 -10.34 8.86
C LYS A 122 -12.51 -8.91 9.09
N VAL A 123 -13.82 -8.84 9.34
CA VAL A 123 -14.49 -7.57 9.67
C VAL A 123 -14.37 -7.30 11.17
N VAL A 124 -13.87 -6.13 11.53
CA VAL A 124 -13.77 -5.64 12.91
C VAL A 124 -14.52 -4.31 12.99
N ASN A 125 -15.46 -4.18 13.90
CA ASN A 125 -16.30 -2.97 14.06
C ASN A 125 -16.99 -2.53 12.74
N GLY A 126 -17.36 -3.48 11.88
CA GLY A 126 -18.02 -3.20 10.61
C GLY A 126 -17.08 -2.79 9.46
N VAL A 127 -15.77 -2.90 9.64
CA VAL A 127 -14.75 -2.57 8.64
C VAL A 127 -13.82 -3.75 8.39
N PRO A 128 -13.48 -4.09 7.12
CA PRO A 128 -12.49 -5.11 6.82
C PRO A 128 -11.11 -4.68 7.32
N ALA A 129 -10.50 -5.48 8.18
CA ALA A 129 -9.22 -5.20 8.82
C ALA A 129 -8.11 -6.09 8.24
N PHE A 130 -7.31 -5.53 7.34
CA PHE A 130 -6.13 -6.20 6.79
C PHE A 130 -5.08 -6.52 7.87
N ASP A 131 -4.31 -7.56 7.66
CA ASP A 131 -3.12 -7.80 8.46
C ASP A 131 -2.02 -6.79 8.14
N ILE A 132 -1.85 -6.48 6.86
CA ILE A 132 -0.86 -5.52 6.38
C ILE A 132 -1.46 -4.70 5.22
N VAL A 133 -1.31 -3.38 5.29
CA VAL A 133 -1.50 -2.47 4.15
C VAL A 133 -0.16 -1.84 3.80
N ILE A 134 0.31 -2.09 2.57
CA ILE A 134 1.51 -1.45 2.02
C ILE A 134 1.08 -0.20 1.27
N LEU A 135 1.65 0.93 1.60
CA LEU A 135 1.40 2.22 0.98
C LEU A 135 2.67 2.82 0.38
N GLY A 136 2.53 3.48 -0.74
CA GLY A 136 3.47 4.49 -1.21
C GLY A 136 2.99 5.89 -0.84
N MET A 137 3.81 6.89 -1.17
CA MET A 137 3.45 8.30 -1.05
C MET A 137 3.84 9.05 -2.32
N GLY A 138 2.92 9.83 -2.87
CA GLY A 138 3.20 10.72 -3.99
C GLY A 138 3.97 11.98 -3.57
N ASP A 139 4.53 12.70 -4.54
CA ASP A 139 5.23 13.95 -4.32
C ASP A 139 4.31 15.06 -3.79
N ASP A 140 3.01 14.93 -4.06
CA ASP A 140 1.95 15.80 -3.58
C ASP A 140 1.37 15.38 -2.22
N GLY A 141 1.87 14.28 -1.63
CA GLY A 141 1.41 13.72 -0.37
C GLY A 141 0.18 12.81 -0.47
N HIS A 142 -0.22 12.38 -1.69
CA HIS A 142 -1.26 11.37 -1.84
C HIS A 142 -0.77 10.00 -1.34
N THR A 143 -1.71 9.15 -0.93
CA THR A 143 -1.45 7.72 -0.68
C THR A 143 -2.60 6.88 -1.21
N ALA A 144 -2.33 5.60 -1.54
CA ALA A 144 -3.20 4.81 -2.40
C ALA A 144 -3.54 5.62 -3.66
N SER A 145 -4.81 5.86 -3.96
CA SER A 145 -5.23 6.84 -4.96
C SER A 145 -6.16 7.93 -4.38
N ILE A 146 -5.97 8.29 -3.10
CA ILE A 146 -6.61 9.47 -2.52
C ILE A 146 -5.66 10.66 -2.67
N PHE A 147 -6.06 11.62 -3.50
CA PHE A 147 -5.27 12.80 -3.85
C PHE A 147 -5.66 14.02 -3.01
N PRO A 148 -4.76 15.02 -2.82
CA PRO A 148 -5.05 16.23 -2.06
C PRO A 148 -6.29 16.98 -2.53
N HIS A 149 -6.59 17.04 -3.84
CA HIS A 149 -7.75 17.73 -4.40
C HIS A 149 -9.08 16.99 -4.16
N GLU A 150 -9.03 15.72 -3.78
CA GLU A 150 -10.17 14.86 -3.44
C GLU A 150 -9.99 14.26 -2.03
N ILE A 151 -9.34 14.98 -1.11
CA ILE A 151 -8.99 14.49 0.23
C ILE A 151 -10.21 14.05 1.05
N GLU A 152 -11.38 14.60 0.77
CA GLU A 152 -12.66 14.22 1.38
C GLU A 152 -13.05 12.76 1.14
N LEU A 153 -12.54 12.14 0.04
CA LEU A 153 -12.73 10.71 -0.24
C LEU A 153 -12.14 9.82 0.86
N TRP A 154 -11.14 10.33 1.60
CA TRP A 154 -10.56 9.63 2.76
C TRP A 154 -11.63 9.27 3.80
N ASN A 155 -12.56 10.16 4.03
CA ASN A 155 -13.62 10.04 5.04
C ASN A 155 -14.90 9.36 4.50
N SER A 156 -14.86 8.75 3.31
CA SER A 156 -15.99 8.03 2.75
C SER A 156 -16.44 6.87 3.67
N ASN A 157 -17.76 6.69 3.74
CA ASN A 157 -18.35 5.54 4.45
C ASN A 157 -18.21 4.22 3.67
N ASN A 158 -17.82 4.26 2.41
CA ASN A 158 -17.56 3.06 1.60
C ASN A 158 -16.16 2.49 1.90
N ASN A 159 -15.96 1.19 1.66
CA ASN A 159 -14.64 0.57 1.80
C ASN A 159 -13.69 1.01 0.68
N CYS A 160 -14.22 1.22 -0.52
CA CYS A 160 -13.48 1.69 -1.68
C CYS A 160 -14.25 2.83 -2.35
N VAL A 161 -13.51 3.66 -3.09
CA VAL A 161 -14.04 4.79 -3.86
C VAL A 161 -13.38 4.86 -5.24
N ALA A 162 -14.09 5.45 -6.19
CA ALA A 162 -13.51 5.92 -7.44
C ALA A 162 -12.85 7.29 -7.19
N ALA A 163 -11.61 7.45 -7.64
CA ALA A 163 -10.83 8.67 -7.54
C ALA A 163 -10.33 9.10 -8.93
N THR A 164 -9.82 10.34 -9.03
CA THR A 164 -9.36 10.90 -10.30
C THR A 164 -7.95 11.46 -10.14
N HIS A 165 -7.02 11.03 -10.97
CA HIS A 165 -5.67 11.59 -10.98
C HIS A 165 -5.72 13.06 -11.42
N PRO A 166 -5.10 14.00 -10.66
CA PRO A 166 -5.27 15.45 -10.87
C PRO A 166 -4.78 15.94 -12.23
N GLU A 167 -3.69 15.38 -12.75
CA GLU A 167 -3.07 15.86 -13.98
C GLU A 167 -3.61 15.15 -15.22
N THR A 168 -3.81 13.82 -15.14
CA THR A 168 -4.15 13.02 -16.32
C THR A 168 -5.65 12.78 -16.47
N GLY A 169 -6.43 12.99 -15.42
CA GLY A 169 -7.85 12.63 -15.37
C GLY A 169 -8.11 11.11 -15.33
N GLN A 170 -7.04 10.28 -15.21
CA GLN A 170 -7.18 8.84 -15.15
C GLN A 170 -7.97 8.42 -13.92
N LYS A 171 -8.98 7.60 -14.12
CA LYS A 171 -9.75 7.04 -13.01
C LYS A 171 -8.97 5.97 -12.28
N ARG A 172 -9.24 5.86 -10.99
CA ARG A 172 -8.65 4.92 -10.05
C ARG A 172 -9.75 4.32 -9.18
N VAL A 173 -9.51 3.12 -8.66
CA VAL A 173 -10.24 2.58 -7.53
C VAL A 173 -9.28 2.52 -6.35
N SER A 174 -9.71 2.99 -5.19
CA SER A 174 -8.84 3.12 -4.00
C SER A 174 -9.55 2.67 -2.74
N LEU A 175 -8.80 2.05 -1.83
CA LEU A 175 -9.22 1.92 -0.43
C LEU A 175 -9.45 3.30 0.17
N THR A 176 -10.38 3.38 1.11
CA THR A 176 -10.65 4.60 1.90
C THR A 176 -9.88 4.61 3.21
N GLY A 177 -9.83 5.76 3.86
CA GLY A 177 -9.14 5.93 5.12
C GLY A 177 -9.61 4.99 6.22
N LYS A 178 -10.92 4.70 6.27
CA LYS A 178 -11.45 3.78 7.28
C LYS A 178 -10.87 2.36 7.15
N VAL A 179 -10.69 1.85 5.92
CA VAL A 179 -10.12 0.53 5.68
C VAL A 179 -8.62 0.52 5.95
N ILE A 180 -7.92 1.55 5.50
CA ILE A 180 -6.48 1.70 5.75
C ILE A 180 -6.21 1.78 7.25
N ASN A 181 -6.96 2.61 7.98
CA ASN A 181 -6.76 2.81 9.42
C ASN A 181 -7.29 1.65 10.29
N ALA A 182 -8.15 0.77 9.74
CA ALA A 182 -8.57 -0.46 10.42
C ALA A 182 -7.54 -1.60 10.33
N ALA A 183 -6.50 -1.46 9.52
CA ALA A 183 -5.48 -2.49 9.36
C ALA A 183 -4.66 -2.73 10.64
N ASN A 184 -4.24 -3.99 10.84
CA ASN A 184 -3.39 -4.35 11.97
C ASN A 184 -2.01 -3.71 11.88
N ASN A 185 -1.48 -3.58 10.65
CA ASN A 185 -0.20 -2.92 10.38
C ASN A 185 -0.32 -2.11 9.09
N VAL A 186 0.11 -0.86 9.11
CA VAL A 186 0.25 -0.03 7.91
C VAL A 186 1.72 0.31 7.71
N VAL A 187 2.22 0.08 6.50
CA VAL A 187 3.64 0.27 6.17
C VAL A 187 3.77 1.17 4.96
N PHE A 188 4.38 2.31 5.14
CA PHE A 188 4.85 3.13 4.04
C PHE A 188 6.21 2.61 3.53
N LEU A 189 6.30 2.32 2.24
CA LEU A 189 7.54 2.06 1.53
C LEU A 189 7.83 3.27 0.65
N VAL A 190 8.75 4.14 1.05
CA VAL A 190 9.00 5.40 0.36
C VAL A 190 10.50 5.61 0.15
N THR A 191 10.87 5.87 -1.11
CA THR A 191 12.25 6.09 -1.51
C THR A 191 12.38 7.32 -2.41
N GLY A 192 13.54 7.95 -2.39
CA GLY A 192 13.88 9.07 -3.26
C GLY A 192 13.81 10.44 -2.58
N GLU A 193 14.72 11.32 -2.98
CA GLU A 193 14.90 12.68 -2.46
C GLU A 193 13.66 13.57 -2.64
N ASN A 194 12.92 13.37 -3.74
CA ASN A 194 11.69 14.11 -4.03
C ASN A 194 10.55 13.90 -3.02
N LYS A 195 10.73 12.98 -2.06
CA LYS A 195 9.77 12.72 -0.96
C LYS A 195 10.18 13.37 0.36
N ALA A 196 11.46 13.76 0.52
CA ALA A 196 12.05 14.16 1.79
C ALA A 196 11.31 15.32 2.45
N ASP A 197 11.08 16.43 1.73
CA ASP A 197 10.35 17.59 2.24
C ASP A 197 8.96 17.22 2.76
N LYS A 198 8.24 16.35 2.00
CA LYS A 198 6.89 15.96 2.34
C LYS A 198 6.84 15.05 3.56
N ILE A 199 7.81 14.14 3.67
CA ILE A 199 7.95 13.27 4.84
C ILE A 199 8.24 14.12 6.08
N ARG A 200 9.15 15.10 5.97
CA ARG A 200 9.44 16.04 7.07
C ARG A 200 8.19 16.79 7.50
N GLU A 201 7.44 17.42 6.57
CA GLU A 201 6.20 18.13 6.90
C GLU A 201 5.22 17.22 7.67
N ILE A 202 5.03 15.98 7.22
CA ILE A 202 4.10 15.04 7.85
C ILE A 202 4.54 14.65 9.26
N ILE A 203 5.84 14.45 9.48
CA ILE A 203 6.38 14.00 10.77
C ILE A 203 6.46 15.15 11.77
N GLU A 204 6.94 16.32 11.35
CA GLU A 204 7.18 17.47 12.23
C GLU A 204 5.92 18.31 12.47
N HIS A 205 5.01 18.37 11.48
CA HIS A 205 3.80 19.19 11.50
C HIS A 205 2.54 18.38 11.21
N PRO A 206 2.22 17.33 11.99
CA PRO A 206 1.13 16.40 11.68
C PRO A 206 -0.23 17.08 11.58
N GLU A 207 -0.60 17.96 12.52
CA GLU A 207 -1.92 18.64 12.52
C GLU A 207 -2.15 19.56 11.31
N GLU A 208 -1.09 20.14 10.76
CA GLU A 208 -1.17 20.95 9.54
C GLU A 208 -1.18 20.09 8.28
N SER A 209 -0.42 19.01 8.30
CA SER A 209 -0.28 18.07 7.20
C SER A 209 -1.55 17.27 6.95
N GLU A 210 -2.29 16.90 8.00
CA GLU A 210 -3.60 16.22 7.91
C GLU A 210 -4.63 17.02 7.11
N LYS A 211 -4.52 18.33 7.08
CA LYS A 211 -5.41 19.22 6.32
C LYS A 211 -5.09 19.26 4.82
N LYS A 212 -3.91 18.77 4.44
CA LYS A 212 -3.34 18.93 3.10
C LYS A 212 -3.08 17.60 2.41
N TYR A 213 -2.59 16.60 3.15
CA TYR A 213 -2.00 15.39 2.61
C TYR A 213 -2.72 14.14 3.09
N PRO A 214 -3.30 13.35 2.19
CA PRO A 214 -3.90 12.06 2.55
C PRO A 214 -2.95 11.13 3.31
N ALA A 215 -1.64 11.13 2.98
CA ALA A 215 -0.64 10.33 3.70
C ALA A 215 -0.53 10.69 5.20
N ALA A 216 -0.78 11.94 5.57
CA ALA A 216 -0.78 12.37 6.97
C ALA A 216 -1.99 11.86 7.77
N LEU A 217 -3.09 11.50 7.09
CA LEU A 217 -4.31 10.96 7.70
C LEU A 217 -4.19 9.45 8.04
N VAL A 218 -3.08 8.82 7.68
CA VAL A 218 -2.82 7.41 7.99
C VAL A 218 -2.45 7.29 9.47
N GLN A 219 -3.43 6.89 10.26
CA GLN A 219 -3.34 6.72 11.72
C GLN A 219 -4.06 5.43 12.12
N PRO A 220 -3.43 4.25 11.93
CA PRO A 220 -4.10 2.98 12.19
C PRO A 220 -4.53 2.87 13.65
N GLU A 221 -5.77 2.39 13.87
CA GLU A 221 -6.35 2.19 15.20
C GLU A 221 -5.50 1.25 16.07
N SER A 222 -4.77 0.32 15.45
CA SER A 222 -3.79 -0.56 16.11
C SER A 222 -2.58 0.18 16.69
N GLY A 223 -2.29 1.40 16.19
CA GLY A 223 -1.07 2.15 16.48
C GLY A 223 0.17 1.66 15.69
N ASN A 224 0.06 0.62 14.89
CA ASN A 224 1.17 0.02 14.15
C ASN A 224 1.34 0.71 12.78
N LEU A 225 2.00 1.85 12.76
CA LEU A 225 2.39 2.59 11.58
C LEU A 225 3.92 2.56 11.44
N PHE A 226 4.38 2.05 10.32
CA PHE A 226 5.81 1.92 9.98
C PHE A 226 6.15 2.74 8.74
N TRP A 227 7.30 3.41 8.76
CA TRP A 227 7.90 4.07 7.63
C TRP A 227 9.22 3.40 7.31
N PHE A 228 9.31 2.71 6.17
CA PHE A 228 10.53 2.15 5.61
C PHE A 228 11.04 3.11 4.55
N LEU A 229 12.10 3.82 4.86
CA LEU A 229 12.65 4.90 4.04
C LEU A 229 14.06 4.57 3.57
N ASP A 230 14.42 4.97 2.35
CA ASP A 230 15.83 5.08 2.01
C ASP A 230 16.40 6.40 2.57
N LYS A 231 17.74 6.50 2.60
CA LYS A 231 18.42 7.71 3.09
C LYS A 231 17.99 8.99 2.39
N LYS A 232 17.70 8.91 1.08
CA LYS A 232 17.31 10.07 0.29
C LYS A 232 15.92 10.57 0.69
N ALA A 233 14.98 9.67 0.92
CA ALA A 233 13.64 10.01 1.39
C ALA A 233 13.66 10.55 2.83
N ALA A 234 14.66 10.16 3.63
CA ALA A 234 14.80 10.57 5.03
C ALA A 234 15.76 11.76 5.24
N ASP A 235 16.34 12.33 4.19
CA ASP A 235 17.42 13.32 4.28
C ASP A 235 17.05 14.54 5.13
N GLU A 236 15.83 14.99 5.04
CA GLU A 236 15.33 16.17 5.77
C GLU A 236 14.89 15.88 7.22
N ILE A 237 14.75 14.60 7.62
CA ILE A 237 14.36 14.22 9.00
C ILE A 237 15.54 13.71 9.82
N VAL A 238 16.63 13.33 9.17
CA VAL A 238 17.92 13.02 9.80
C VAL A 238 18.72 14.30 9.77
N GLY A 239 18.43 15.24 10.68
CA GLY A 239 19.14 16.51 10.74
C GLY A 239 20.65 16.32 10.71
N ASP A 240 21.36 17.30 10.13
CA ASP A 240 22.82 17.37 10.08
C ASP A 240 23.45 17.03 11.43
N GLY A 241 23.92 15.76 11.56
CA GLY A 241 24.66 15.25 12.69
C GLY A 241 26.16 15.34 12.44
#